data_823f4c9197ca2d162fc8755655cc173c
#
_entry.id   823f4c9197ca2d162fc8755655cc173c
#
_cell.length_a   1.000
_cell.length_b   1.000
_cell.length_c   1.000
_cell.angle_alpha   90.00
_cell.angle_beta   90.00
_cell.angle_gamma   90.00
#
_symmetry.space_group_name_H-M   'P 1'
#
loop_
_entity.id
_entity.type
_entity.pdbx_description
1 polymer ?
#
loop_
_entity_poly.entity_id
_entity_poly.type
_entity_poly.pdbx_seq_one_letter_code
_entity_poly.pdbx_strand_id
1 'polypeptide(L)'
;MAEETKQSFLLRLADELKKLDAEIAELKPKLQAKATELQDDAKEKIAELEKERDALKQKAEELKNTSEEAWEELKVGLEKSWTELRTGFDNALAKFKKSDPKLLGEDKSNPPA
;
A
#
# COMPACT_ATOMS: atom_id res chain seq x y z
N MET A 1 -28.80 9.39 -0.23
CA MET A 1 -27.46 8.97 -0.06
C MET A 1 -26.69 8.95 -1.37
N ALA A 2 -25.60 9.65 -1.40
CA ALA A 2 -24.84 9.79 -2.63
C ALA A 2 -24.03 8.54 -2.92
N GLU A 3 -24.13 8.09 -4.13
CA GLU A 3 -23.28 7.00 -4.58
C GLU A 3 -21.95 7.57 -5.01
N GLU A 4 -20.93 6.75 -4.82
CA GLU A 4 -19.61 7.16 -5.26
C GLU A 4 -19.57 7.20 -6.78
N THR A 5 -19.14 8.33 -7.33
CA THR A 5 -18.99 8.45 -8.77
C THR A 5 -17.63 7.91 -9.19
N LYS A 6 -17.49 7.71 -10.50
CA LYS A 6 -16.22 7.27 -11.03
C LYS A 6 -15.10 8.23 -10.63
N GLN A 7 -15.37 9.53 -10.75
CA GLN A 7 -14.38 10.54 -10.42
C GLN A 7 -14.03 10.54 -8.95
N SER A 8 -15.04 10.47 -8.08
CA SER A 8 -14.75 10.51 -6.66
C SER A 8 -14.03 9.23 -6.21
N PHE A 9 -14.39 8.10 -6.83
CA PHE A 9 -13.67 6.86 -6.54
C PHE A 9 -12.21 6.97 -6.93
N LEU A 10 -11.94 7.51 -8.13
CA LEU A 10 -10.57 7.65 -8.59
C LEU A 10 -9.77 8.60 -7.72
N LEU A 11 -10.40 9.68 -7.27
CA LEU A 11 -9.73 10.61 -6.38
C LEU A 11 -9.39 9.96 -5.05
N ARG A 12 -10.32 9.21 -4.52
CA ARG A 12 -10.10 8.51 -3.26
C ARG A 12 -8.98 7.49 -3.40
N LEU A 13 -9.03 6.72 -4.47
CA LEU A 13 -8.01 5.70 -4.70
C LEU A 13 -6.64 6.33 -4.90
N ALA A 14 -6.58 7.42 -5.65
CA ALA A 14 -5.32 8.11 -5.88
C ALA A 14 -4.74 8.63 -4.56
N ASP A 15 -5.61 9.15 -3.69
CA ASP A 15 -5.17 9.64 -2.41
C ASP A 15 -4.63 8.52 -1.54
N GLU A 16 -5.32 7.38 -1.54
CA GLU A 16 -4.87 6.23 -0.76
C GLU A 16 -3.56 5.67 -1.29
N LEU A 17 -3.42 5.62 -2.60
CA LEU A 17 -2.17 5.18 -3.21
C LEU A 17 -1.03 6.12 -2.87
N LYS A 18 -1.32 7.41 -2.85
CA LYS A 18 -0.31 8.39 -2.50
C LYS A 18 0.16 8.21 -1.06
N LYS A 19 -0.76 7.94 -0.17
CA LYS A 19 -0.41 7.68 1.22
C LYS A 19 0.43 6.42 1.34
N LEU A 20 0.08 5.40 0.60
CA LEU A 20 0.85 4.17 0.61
C LEU A 20 2.26 4.41 0.06
N ASP A 21 2.36 5.19 -1.00
CA ASP A 21 3.67 5.56 -1.55
C ASP A 21 4.54 6.23 -0.50
N ALA A 22 3.94 7.13 0.27
CA ALA A 22 4.68 7.83 1.31
C ALA A 22 5.13 6.87 2.40
N GLU A 23 4.28 5.92 2.76
CA GLU A 23 4.63 4.95 3.78
C GLU A 23 5.77 4.07 3.31
N ILE A 24 5.72 3.65 2.05
CA ILE A 24 6.79 2.84 1.47
C ILE A 24 8.09 3.64 1.42
N ALA A 25 8.01 4.89 0.99
CA ALA A 25 9.18 5.74 0.89
C ALA A 25 9.83 5.97 2.26
N GLU A 26 9.02 6.02 3.29
CA GLU A 26 9.54 6.17 4.64
C GLU A 26 10.19 4.89 5.15
N LEU A 27 9.61 3.78 4.77
CA LEU A 27 10.07 2.48 5.25
C LEU A 27 11.38 2.03 4.60
N LYS A 28 11.53 2.31 3.31
CA LYS A 28 12.67 1.80 2.56
C LYS A 28 14.03 2.15 3.16
N PRO A 29 14.29 3.42 3.49
CA PRO A 29 15.60 3.74 4.07
C PRO A 29 15.80 3.09 5.42
N LYS A 30 14.74 2.89 6.18
CA LYS A 30 14.86 2.21 7.46
C LYS A 30 15.28 0.76 7.28
N LEU A 31 14.72 0.11 6.27
CA LEU A 31 15.10 -1.27 5.98
C LEU A 31 16.52 -1.36 5.45
N GLN A 32 16.94 -0.39 4.66
CA GLN A 32 18.27 -0.40 4.11
C GLN A 32 19.34 -0.21 5.17
N ALA A 33 18.97 0.40 6.27
CA ALA A 33 19.90 0.61 7.37
C ALA A 33 20.19 -0.67 8.12
N LYS A 34 19.44 -1.74 7.88
CA LYS A 34 19.63 -3.01 8.53
C LYS A 34 20.44 -3.94 7.63
N ALA A 35 21.56 -4.42 8.12
CA ALA A 35 22.42 -5.31 7.34
C ALA A 35 22.21 -6.74 7.82
N THR A 36 21.02 -7.27 7.56
CA THR A 36 20.69 -8.61 8.04
C THR A 36 19.87 -9.32 6.97
N GLU A 37 19.56 -10.58 7.27
CA GLU A 37 18.68 -11.36 6.41
C GLU A 37 17.32 -10.70 6.29
N LEU A 38 16.89 -10.04 7.35
CA LEU A 38 15.64 -9.32 7.33
C LEU A 38 15.62 -8.27 6.23
N GLN A 39 16.77 -7.64 5.99
CA GLN A 39 16.86 -6.64 4.94
C GLN A 39 16.52 -7.22 3.57
N ASP A 40 17.05 -8.39 3.28
CA ASP A 40 16.81 -9.01 1.97
C ASP A 40 15.35 -9.40 1.81
N ASP A 41 14.78 -10.03 2.83
CA ASP A 41 13.37 -10.40 2.78
C ASP A 41 12.48 -9.17 2.67
N ALA A 42 12.82 -8.15 3.43
CA ALA A 42 12.03 -6.93 3.41
C ALA A 42 12.10 -6.24 2.07
N LYS A 43 13.27 -6.20 1.48
CA LYS A 43 13.43 -5.59 0.16
C LYS A 43 12.60 -6.30 -0.89
N GLU A 44 12.63 -7.62 -0.84
CA GLU A 44 11.85 -8.43 -1.76
C GLU A 44 10.38 -8.16 -1.61
N LYS A 45 9.93 -8.13 -0.36
CA LYS A 45 8.51 -7.90 -0.09
C LYS A 45 8.09 -6.51 -0.53
N ILE A 46 8.90 -5.52 -0.26
CA ILE A 46 8.60 -4.16 -0.69
C ILE A 46 8.55 -4.07 -2.22
N ALA A 47 9.47 -4.75 -2.88
CA ALA A 47 9.47 -4.74 -4.35
C ALA A 47 8.19 -5.35 -4.89
N GLU A 48 7.72 -6.43 -4.29
CA GLU A 48 6.46 -7.04 -4.68
C GLU A 48 5.29 -6.08 -4.50
N LEU A 49 5.27 -5.40 -3.37
CA LEU A 49 4.20 -4.47 -3.07
C LEU A 49 4.23 -3.28 -4.03
N GLU A 50 5.41 -2.82 -4.38
CA GLU A 50 5.53 -1.75 -5.35
C GLU A 50 5.03 -2.16 -6.73
N LYS A 51 5.28 -3.40 -7.08
CA LYS A 51 4.79 -3.95 -8.34
C LYS A 51 3.28 -3.97 -8.35
N GLU A 52 2.68 -4.45 -7.26
CA GLU A 52 1.23 -4.50 -7.15
C GLU A 52 0.64 -3.10 -7.16
N ARG A 53 1.32 -2.17 -6.51
CA ARG A 53 0.88 -0.78 -6.52
C ARG A 53 0.88 -0.22 -7.93
N ASP A 54 1.94 -0.48 -8.68
CA ASP A 54 2.04 0.02 -10.04
C ASP A 54 0.96 -0.58 -10.93
N ALA A 55 0.69 -1.87 -10.75
CA ALA A 55 -0.37 -2.51 -11.52
C ALA A 55 -1.72 -1.89 -11.20
N LEU A 56 -1.95 -1.58 -9.93
CA LEU A 56 -3.19 -0.95 -9.52
C LEU A 56 -3.31 0.45 -10.09
N LYS A 57 -2.22 1.18 -10.13
CA LYS A 57 -2.22 2.51 -10.74
C LYS A 57 -2.58 2.45 -12.21
N GLN A 58 -2.05 1.45 -12.91
CA GLN A 58 -2.39 1.29 -14.32
C GLN A 58 -3.85 0.99 -14.52
N LYS A 59 -4.41 0.14 -13.68
CA LYS A 59 -5.82 -0.18 -13.78
C LYS A 59 -6.67 1.03 -13.47
N ALA A 60 -6.24 1.86 -12.54
CA ALA A 60 -6.96 3.10 -12.25
C ALA A 60 -6.95 4.03 -13.46
N GLU A 61 -5.83 4.06 -14.18
CA GLU A 61 -5.77 4.86 -15.39
C GLU A 61 -6.73 4.35 -16.45
N GLU A 62 -6.83 3.04 -16.57
CA GLU A 62 -7.78 2.46 -17.50
C GLU A 62 -9.20 2.81 -17.14
N LEU A 63 -9.47 2.89 -15.86
CA LEU A 63 -10.81 3.22 -15.40
C LEU A 63 -11.23 4.61 -15.86
N LYS A 64 -10.29 5.53 -15.97
CA LYS A 64 -10.59 6.88 -16.43
C LYS A 64 -11.26 6.88 -17.79
N ASN A 65 -10.88 5.94 -18.63
CA ASN A 65 -11.36 5.87 -20.00
C ASN A 65 -12.48 4.88 -20.17
N THR A 66 -13.02 4.38 -19.07
CA THR A 66 -14.05 3.38 -19.09
C THR A 66 -15.43 4.06 -19.08
N SER A 67 -16.37 3.46 -19.77
CA SER A 67 -17.72 4.00 -19.82
C SER A 67 -18.39 3.97 -18.44
N GLU A 68 -19.41 4.77 -18.30
CA GLU A 68 -20.13 4.81 -17.04
C GLU A 68 -20.76 3.47 -16.68
N GLU A 69 -21.09 2.71 -17.68
CA GLU A 69 -21.71 1.41 -17.42
C GLU A 69 -20.72 0.38 -16.93
N ALA A 70 -19.50 0.44 -17.43
CA ALA A 70 -18.51 -0.59 -17.13
C ALA A 70 -17.67 -0.28 -15.89
N TRP A 71 -17.65 1.00 -15.45
CA TRP A 71 -16.74 1.37 -14.39
C TRP A 71 -17.09 0.69 -13.06
N GLU A 72 -18.37 0.41 -12.83
CA GLU A 72 -18.76 -0.19 -11.56
C GLU A 72 -18.16 -1.59 -11.38
N GLU A 73 -18.10 -2.34 -12.47
CA GLU A 73 -17.48 -3.65 -12.41
C GLU A 73 -15.97 -3.53 -12.13
N LEU A 74 -15.34 -2.58 -12.79
CA LEU A 74 -13.93 -2.36 -12.57
C LEU A 74 -13.67 -1.84 -11.17
N LYS A 75 -14.59 -1.04 -10.65
CA LYS A 75 -14.47 -0.53 -9.30
C LYS A 75 -14.36 -1.66 -8.29
N VAL A 76 -15.21 -2.66 -8.43
CA VAL A 76 -15.17 -3.79 -7.50
C VAL A 76 -13.81 -4.48 -7.53
N GLY A 77 -13.29 -4.70 -8.73
CA GLY A 77 -11.98 -5.31 -8.88
C GLY A 77 -10.88 -4.46 -8.30
N LEU A 78 -10.95 -3.16 -8.53
CA LEU A 78 -9.94 -2.24 -8.02
C LEU A 78 -9.97 -2.16 -6.50
N GLU A 79 -11.18 -2.14 -5.93
CA GLU A 79 -11.29 -2.11 -4.49
C GLU A 79 -10.73 -3.38 -3.86
N LYS A 80 -10.99 -4.50 -4.50
CA LYS A 80 -10.44 -5.75 -4.01
C LYS A 80 -8.93 -5.75 -4.09
N SER A 81 -8.39 -5.29 -5.21
CA SER A 81 -6.94 -5.21 -5.38
C SER A 81 -6.33 -4.28 -4.36
N TRP A 82 -6.96 -3.13 -4.13
CA TRP A 82 -6.46 -2.19 -3.13
C TRP A 82 -6.46 -2.80 -1.74
N THR A 83 -7.56 -3.48 -1.39
CA THR A 83 -7.65 -4.11 -0.09
C THR A 83 -6.55 -5.16 0.09
N GLU A 84 -6.31 -5.95 -0.94
CA GLU A 84 -5.28 -6.97 -0.88
C GLU A 84 -3.89 -6.34 -0.74
N LEU A 85 -3.66 -5.27 -1.49
CA LEU A 85 -2.40 -4.57 -1.43
C LEU A 85 -2.18 -3.96 -0.04
N ARG A 86 -3.21 -3.31 0.48
CA ARG A 86 -3.11 -2.70 1.80
C ARG A 86 -2.90 -3.74 2.88
N THR A 87 -3.65 -4.83 2.79
CA THR A 87 -3.50 -5.92 3.76
C THR A 87 -2.10 -6.51 3.70
N GLY A 88 -1.59 -6.70 2.48
CA GLY A 88 -0.24 -7.22 2.32
C GLY A 88 0.80 -6.31 2.93
N PHE A 89 0.63 -4.99 2.73
CA PHE A 89 1.54 -4.03 3.29
C PHE A 89 1.47 -4.03 4.82
N ASP A 90 0.26 -4.04 5.36
CA ASP A 90 0.09 -4.05 6.81
C ASP A 90 0.67 -5.32 7.43
N ASN A 91 0.49 -6.45 6.78
CA ASN A 91 1.06 -7.70 7.26
C ASN A 91 2.58 -7.66 7.23
N ALA A 92 3.13 -7.09 6.18
CA ALA A 92 4.58 -6.95 6.07
C ALA A 92 5.12 -6.04 7.16
N LEU A 93 4.42 -4.94 7.42
CA LEU A 93 4.82 -4.04 8.50
C LEU A 93 4.82 -4.75 9.84
N ALA A 94 3.76 -5.51 10.11
CA ALA A 94 3.66 -6.22 11.37
C ALA A 94 4.81 -7.19 11.54
N LYS A 95 5.18 -7.85 10.44
CA LYS A 95 6.28 -8.79 10.48
C LYS A 95 7.60 -8.09 10.73
N PHE A 96 7.81 -6.96 10.06
CA PHE A 96 9.04 -6.18 10.24
C PHE A 96 9.14 -5.64 11.66
N LYS A 97 8.03 -5.15 12.20
CA LYS A 97 8.01 -4.63 13.56
C LYS A 97 8.31 -5.72 14.57
N LYS A 98 7.81 -6.91 14.31
CA LYS A 98 8.06 -8.04 15.19
C LYS A 98 9.54 -8.40 15.22
N SER A 99 10.17 -8.33 14.06
CA SER A 99 11.59 -8.63 13.95
C SER A 99 12.45 -7.52 14.52
N ASP A 100 12.01 -6.29 14.39
CA ASP A 100 12.75 -5.14 14.87
C ASP A 100 11.76 -4.05 15.32
N PRO A 101 11.42 -4.05 16.60
CA PRO A 101 10.42 -3.10 17.10
C PRO A 101 10.82 -1.64 16.90
N LYS A 102 12.09 -1.36 16.76
CA LYS A 102 12.55 0.02 16.59
C LYS A 102 12.53 0.47 15.14
N LEU A 103 12.29 -0.45 14.23
CA LEU A 103 12.36 -0.14 12.82
C LEU A 103 11.46 1.01 12.41
N LEU A 104 10.27 1.07 12.98
CA LEU A 104 9.29 2.09 12.63
C LEU A 104 9.15 3.15 13.70
N GLY A 105 10.09 3.20 14.63
CA GLY A 105 10.02 4.19 15.70
C GLY A 105 8.92 3.93 16.70
N GLU A 106 8.47 2.72 16.77
CA GLU A 106 7.34 2.37 17.62
C GLU A 106 7.69 2.39 19.10
N ASP A 107 8.95 2.30 19.40
CA ASP A 107 9.37 2.23 20.79
C ASP A 107 8.96 3.44 21.60
N LYS A 108 8.76 4.57 20.96
CA LYS A 108 8.38 5.76 21.70
C LYS A 108 6.92 5.72 22.15
N SER A 109 6.10 4.98 21.44
CA SER A 109 4.70 4.85 21.83
C SER A 109 4.51 3.66 22.75
N ASN A 110 5.56 2.90 22.94
CA ASN A 110 5.50 1.72 23.79
C ASN A 110 6.43 1.94 24.96
N PRO A 111 5.88 2.36 26.10
CA PRO A 111 6.73 2.68 27.24
C PRO A 111 7.52 1.46 27.67
N PRO A 112 8.75 1.70 28.01
CA PRO A 112 9.55 0.58 28.53
C PRO A 112 8.95 0.10 29.83
N ALA A 113 8.96 -1.17 29.96
CA ALA A 113 8.39 -1.76 31.14
C ALA A 113 9.16 -1.35 32.38
#